data_73cc3aafe2a7252f29897499a36f1385
#
_entry.id   73cc3aafe2a7252f29897499a36f1385
#
_cell.length_a   1.000
_cell.length_b   1.000
_cell.length_c   1.000
_cell.angle_alpha   90.00
_cell.angle_beta   90.00
_cell.angle_gamma   90.00
#
_symmetry.space_group_name_H-M   'P 1'
#
loop_
_entity.id
_entity.type
_entity.pdbx_description
1 polymer ?
#
loop_
_entity_poly.entity_id
_entity_poly.type
_entity_poly.pdbx_seq_one_letter_code
_entity_poly.pdbx_strand_id
1 'polypeptide(L)'
;MLTLSSPISPHNALQNPRPAIRRRFTALNCKGIQLSVPSHCYTAGGDCTSGGVALKSVDVATLGNLCVDLVLNVPELPPASFLDRKAYMERLAASPPDKKYWEAGGNCNMAIAAKRLGLCCVTIGHVGNEIYGDFLLDVLHDEGIDTVGMNEDTDVVDSASASYETLLCWVLVDPLQRHGFCSRADFSKEPAFSWMSKLSREVKMAIRKSKILFCNGYGFDELSPSLIISALDYAVEVGTSVFFDPGPRGKSLSVGTPEQQRALGQFLTMSDVLLLTSDEAESLTGIGNPILAGQELLRKGMRTKWVIVKMGSKGSILISLSSISCAPAFKVNVIDTVGCGDSFVAAIAFGFIHNLPTVNTLAIANAVGAATAMGCGAGRNVANLEQVIELMRASNLNEDATFWNELLDDNLDAQQITFLSKTAINGSNNQLHRVALQKVVSESLCKLKSARIKGIVPS
;
A
#
# COMPACT_ATOMS: atom_id res chain seq x y z
N MET A 1 -16.88 -41.54 35.94
CA MET A 1 -18.32 -41.43 36.29
C MET A 1 -18.80 -40.18 35.63
N LEU A 2 -19.48 -40.38 34.47
CA LEU A 2 -20.90 -40.14 34.21
C LEU A 2 -21.24 -38.62 34.23
N THR A 3 -21.83 -37.99 33.28
CA THR A 3 -22.84 -38.38 32.27
C THR A 3 -22.91 -37.35 31.12
N LEU A 4 -23.19 -37.87 29.98
CA LEU A 4 -23.71 -37.24 28.76
C LEU A 4 -25.03 -36.49 28.98
N SER A 5 -25.29 -35.41 28.27
CA SER A 5 -26.61 -35.04 27.78
C SER A 5 -26.55 -34.38 26.42
N SER A 6 -27.33 -34.95 25.49
CA SER A 6 -27.46 -34.67 24.07
C SER A 6 -28.51 -33.59 23.76
N PRO A 7 -28.88 -33.35 22.48
CA PRO A 7 -28.96 -32.07 21.84
C PRO A 7 -30.40 -31.57 21.63
N ILE A 8 -30.53 -30.28 21.34
CA ILE A 8 -31.81 -29.68 20.91
C ILE A 8 -31.70 -29.35 19.43
N SER A 9 -32.59 -29.93 18.64
CA SER A 9 -32.79 -29.77 17.20
C SER A 9 -33.45 -28.42 16.84
N PRO A 10 -33.26 -27.95 15.59
CA PRO A 10 -33.79 -26.69 15.15
C PRO A 10 -35.17 -26.82 14.49
N HIS A 11 -35.97 -25.78 14.68
CA HIS A 11 -37.24 -25.60 13.98
C HIS A 11 -37.04 -25.02 12.58
N ASN A 12 -37.67 -25.67 11.61
CA ASN A 12 -37.90 -25.30 10.23
C ASN A 12 -38.68 -23.98 10.10
N ALA A 13 -38.21 -23.10 9.21
CA ALA A 13 -39.07 -22.13 8.54
C ALA A 13 -38.77 -22.19 7.03
N LEU A 14 -39.78 -22.73 6.33
CA LEU A 14 -39.88 -22.76 4.87
C LEU A 14 -40.01 -21.31 4.31
N GLN A 15 -39.19 -20.96 3.35
CA GLN A 15 -39.49 -19.86 2.43
C GLN A 15 -39.15 -20.30 0.98
N ASN A 16 -40.09 -20.05 0.08
CA ASN A 16 -40.18 -20.44 -1.32
C ASN A 16 -39.01 -19.96 -2.21
N PRO A 17 -38.64 -20.75 -3.23
CA PRO A 17 -37.68 -20.37 -4.22
C PRO A 17 -38.30 -19.51 -5.34
N ARG A 18 -37.65 -18.40 -5.69
CA ARG A 18 -37.93 -17.64 -6.92
C ARG A 18 -37.26 -18.32 -8.11
N PRO A 19 -37.82 -18.22 -9.34
CA PRO A 19 -37.41 -19.02 -10.47
C PRO A 19 -36.09 -18.57 -11.08
N ALA A 20 -35.23 -19.54 -11.39
CA ALA A 20 -33.99 -19.37 -12.12
C ALA A 20 -34.26 -19.03 -13.60
N ILE A 21 -33.77 -17.88 -14.04
CA ILE A 21 -33.70 -17.53 -15.47
C ILE A 21 -32.51 -18.27 -16.08
N ARG A 22 -32.77 -19.36 -16.81
CA ARG A 22 -31.81 -20.02 -17.69
C ARG A 22 -31.46 -19.08 -18.85
N ARG A 23 -30.28 -18.48 -18.86
CA ARG A 23 -29.67 -17.95 -20.08
C ARG A 23 -28.87 -19.05 -20.78
N ARG A 24 -29.29 -19.37 -22.03
CA ARG A 24 -28.56 -20.28 -22.92
C ARG A 24 -27.22 -19.64 -23.30
N PHE A 25 -26.14 -20.34 -22.98
CA PHE A 25 -24.82 -20.05 -23.56
C PHE A 25 -24.78 -20.62 -24.97
N THR A 26 -24.72 -19.76 -25.97
CA THR A 26 -24.27 -20.08 -27.32
C THR A 26 -22.75 -19.83 -27.36
N ALA A 27 -22.01 -20.85 -27.77
CA ALA A 27 -20.56 -20.75 -27.99
C ALA A 27 -20.27 -19.65 -29.03
N LEU A 28 -19.52 -18.62 -28.65
CA LEU A 28 -18.97 -17.62 -29.55
C LEU A 28 -17.46 -17.81 -29.64
N ASN A 29 -17.01 -17.93 -30.88
CA ASN A 29 -15.62 -18.06 -31.32
C ASN A 29 -14.72 -16.98 -30.72
N CYS A 30 -13.58 -17.43 -30.16
CA CYS A 30 -12.47 -16.57 -29.77
C CYS A 30 -11.90 -15.83 -30.99
N LYS A 31 -12.31 -14.60 -31.17
CA LYS A 31 -11.54 -13.56 -31.88
C LYS A 31 -11.24 -12.46 -30.87
N GLY A 32 -9.97 -12.07 -30.80
CA GLY A 32 -9.33 -11.19 -29.86
C GLY A 32 -10.25 -10.10 -29.28
N ILE A 33 -10.46 -10.15 -28.00
CA ILE A 33 -11.12 -9.10 -27.26
C ILE A 33 -10.07 -8.00 -27.07
N GLN A 34 -10.12 -6.99 -27.96
CA GLN A 34 -9.64 -5.67 -27.58
C GLN A 34 -10.52 -5.22 -26.42
N LEU A 35 -9.96 -5.24 -25.22
CA LEU A 35 -10.57 -4.61 -24.05
C LEU A 35 -10.70 -3.11 -24.36
N SER A 36 -11.92 -2.71 -24.70
CA SER A 36 -12.27 -1.30 -24.78
C SER A 36 -12.19 -0.73 -23.36
N VAL A 37 -11.16 0.08 -23.13
CA VAL A 37 -10.98 0.87 -21.92
C VAL A 37 -12.20 1.76 -21.74
N PRO A 38 -12.92 1.69 -20.60
CA PRO A 38 -13.97 2.68 -20.33
C PRO A 38 -13.29 4.05 -20.14
N SER A 39 -13.62 4.97 -21.02
CA SER A 39 -13.05 6.31 -21.14
C SER A 39 -13.58 7.25 -20.05
N HIS A 40 -13.15 7.08 -18.80
CA HIS A 40 -13.54 8.04 -17.75
C HIS A 40 -12.38 8.83 -17.14
N CYS A 41 -11.13 8.49 -17.47
CA CYS A 41 -9.94 9.32 -17.16
C CYS A 41 -9.11 9.67 -18.41
N TYR A 42 -9.49 9.22 -19.59
CA TYR A 42 -8.75 9.45 -20.83
C TYR A 42 -9.58 10.28 -21.81
N THR A 43 -9.52 11.58 -21.73
CA THR A 43 -9.90 12.43 -22.87
C THR A 43 -8.80 12.34 -23.93
N ALA A 44 -9.13 11.75 -25.07
CA ALA A 44 -8.30 11.78 -26.26
C ALA A 44 -8.18 13.26 -26.72
N GLY A 45 -7.01 13.83 -26.54
CA GLY A 45 -6.65 15.19 -27.00
C GLY A 45 -5.31 15.16 -27.70
N GLY A 46 -5.36 15.33 -29.01
CA GLY A 46 -4.43 15.79 -30.00
C GLY A 46 -2.91 15.77 -29.71
N ASP A 47 -2.18 15.20 -30.67
CA ASP A 47 -0.75 15.46 -30.87
C ASP A 47 -0.49 16.99 -30.90
N CYS A 48 0.11 17.51 -29.83
CA CYS A 48 0.74 18.82 -29.85
C CYS A 48 2.23 18.61 -29.62
N THR A 49 2.98 18.61 -30.72
CA THR A 49 4.43 18.84 -30.74
C THR A 49 4.70 20.30 -30.36
N SER A 50 4.83 20.58 -29.10
CA SER A 50 5.52 21.76 -28.53
C SER A 50 5.78 21.45 -27.07
N GLY A 51 6.98 21.77 -26.56
CA GLY A 51 7.52 21.42 -25.24
C GLY A 51 6.68 21.84 -24.01
N GLY A 52 5.43 21.40 -23.95
CA GLY A 52 4.51 21.58 -22.85
C GLY A 52 4.68 20.48 -21.82
N VAL A 53 4.82 20.85 -20.56
CA VAL A 53 4.76 19.92 -19.41
C VAL A 53 3.47 19.09 -19.53
N ALA A 54 3.62 17.79 -19.68
CA ALA A 54 2.47 16.88 -19.77
C ALA A 54 1.59 17.04 -18.52
N LEU A 55 0.30 17.28 -18.73
CA LEU A 55 -0.65 17.42 -17.62
C LEU A 55 -0.72 16.11 -16.82
N LYS A 56 -0.41 16.19 -15.52
CA LYS A 56 -0.49 15.04 -14.58
C LYS A 56 -1.97 14.79 -14.23
N SER A 57 -2.64 13.90 -14.96
CA SER A 57 -4.08 13.59 -14.82
C SER A 57 -4.38 12.51 -13.78
N VAL A 58 -3.37 11.73 -13.38
CA VAL A 58 -3.46 10.68 -12.35
C VAL A 58 -2.72 11.16 -11.10
N ASP A 59 -3.30 10.95 -9.93
CA ASP A 59 -2.63 11.32 -8.67
C ASP A 59 -1.57 10.30 -8.28
N VAL A 60 -1.93 9.00 -8.32
CA VAL A 60 -1.03 7.91 -7.91
C VAL A 60 -1.07 6.77 -8.91
N ALA A 61 0.11 6.36 -9.38
CA ALA A 61 0.33 5.06 -9.99
C ALA A 61 1.06 4.14 -9.01
N THR A 62 0.65 2.88 -8.88
CA THR A 62 1.41 1.85 -8.17
C THR A 62 2.13 0.96 -9.17
N LEU A 63 3.33 0.45 -8.84
CA LEU A 63 4.12 -0.40 -9.73
C LEU A 63 4.35 -1.77 -9.11
N GLY A 64 3.91 -2.81 -9.81
CA GLY A 64 4.09 -4.22 -9.46
C GLY A 64 3.19 -4.70 -8.31
N ASN A 65 3.35 -5.95 -7.94
CA ASN A 65 2.74 -6.63 -6.79
C ASN A 65 1.21 -6.49 -6.69
N LEU A 66 0.49 -6.96 -7.71
CA LEU A 66 -0.94 -7.18 -7.65
C LEU A 66 -1.18 -8.65 -7.27
N CYS A 67 -1.86 -8.91 -6.16
CA CYS A 67 -2.09 -10.27 -5.69
C CYS A 67 -3.48 -10.43 -5.06
N VAL A 68 -3.91 -11.68 -4.94
CA VAL A 68 -5.07 -12.02 -4.11
C VAL A 68 -4.57 -12.51 -2.76
N ASP A 69 -4.97 -11.83 -1.71
CA ASP A 69 -4.74 -12.24 -0.33
C ASP A 69 -5.79 -13.27 0.09
N LEU A 70 -5.32 -14.43 0.53
CA LEU A 70 -6.14 -15.51 1.09
C LEU A 70 -6.04 -15.45 2.62
N VAL A 71 -7.03 -14.83 3.26
CA VAL A 71 -6.99 -14.57 4.70
C VAL A 71 -7.54 -15.76 5.48
N LEU A 72 -6.69 -16.44 6.24
CA LEU A 72 -7.05 -17.66 6.97
C LEU A 72 -6.63 -17.62 8.44
N ASN A 73 -7.52 -18.04 9.32
CA ASN A 73 -7.15 -18.37 10.69
C ASN A 73 -6.51 -19.75 10.75
N VAL A 74 -5.32 -19.84 11.33
CA VAL A 74 -4.55 -21.08 11.43
C VAL A 74 -4.15 -21.32 12.89
N PRO A 75 -4.03 -22.59 13.33
CA PRO A 75 -3.60 -22.89 14.70
C PRO A 75 -2.16 -22.47 14.98
N GLU A 76 -1.30 -22.50 13.96
CA GLU A 76 0.13 -22.16 14.05
C GLU A 76 0.58 -21.47 12.77
N LEU A 77 1.47 -20.48 12.91
CA LEU A 77 2.09 -19.79 11.78
C LEU A 77 3.07 -20.71 11.03
N PRO A 78 3.38 -20.40 9.76
CA PRO A 78 4.33 -21.18 8.98
C PRO A 78 5.68 -21.31 9.69
N PRO A 79 6.35 -22.46 9.63
CA PRO A 79 7.67 -22.64 10.20
C PRO A 79 8.71 -21.70 9.58
N ALA A 80 9.77 -21.40 10.34
CA ALA A 80 10.85 -20.53 9.87
C ALA A 80 11.76 -21.21 8.83
N SER A 81 11.88 -22.55 8.89
CA SER A 81 12.70 -23.33 7.95
C SER A 81 12.16 -23.19 6.51
N PHE A 82 13.03 -22.87 5.56
CA PHE A 82 12.67 -22.70 4.16
C PHE A 82 11.93 -23.92 3.56
N LEU A 83 12.41 -25.13 3.79
CA LEU A 83 11.82 -26.36 3.25
C LEU A 83 10.45 -26.65 3.88
N ASP A 84 10.35 -26.53 5.20
CA ASP A 84 9.08 -26.78 5.91
C ASP A 84 8.03 -25.72 5.56
N ARG A 85 8.46 -24.47 5.41
CA ARG A 85 7.60 -23.36 5.00
C ARG A 85 7.10 -23.55 3.58
N LYS A 86 7.95 -24.02 2.67
CA LYS A 86 7.55 -24.37 1.30
C LYS A 86 6.53 -25.49 1.28
N ALA A 87 6.78 -26.59 2.01
CA ALA A 87 5.84 -27.69 2.12
C ALA A 87 4.51 -27.28 2.79
N TYR A 88 4.55 -26.34 3.73
CA TYR A 88 3.36 -25.75 4.34
C TYR A 88 2.54 -24.99 3.30
N MET A 89 3.17 -24.15 2.49
CA MET A 89 2.49 -23.41 1.41
C MET A 89 1.89 -24.35 0.36
N GLU A 90 2.64 -25.39 -0.05
CA GLU A 90 2.15 -26.36 -1.03
C GLU A 90 0.90 -27.09 -0.54
N ARG A 91 0.79 -27.40 0.76
CA ARG A 91 -0.44 -27.97 1.34
C ARG A 91 -1.61 -26.99 1.30
N LEU A 92 -1.39 -25.70 1.56
CA LEU A 92 -2.44 -24.67 1.44
C LEU A 92 -2.88 -24.53 -0.02
N ALA A 93 -1.96 -24.53 -0.95
CA ALA A 93 -2.22 -24.39 -2.38
C ALA A 93 -3.01 -25.60 -2.95
N ALA A 94 -2.84 -26.81 -2.37
CA ALA A 94 -3.56 -28.00 -2.79
C ALA A 94 -5.08 -27.95 -2.48
N SER A 95 -5.51 -27.08 -1.56
CA SER A 95 -6.91 -26.85 -1.19
C SER A 95 -7.17 -25.36 -1.00
N PRO A 96 -7.25 -24.60 -2.08
CA PRO A 96 -7.48 -23.16 -1.98
C PRO A 96 -8.84 -22.87 -1.32
N PRO A 97 -8.92 -21.85 -0.47
CA PRO A 97 -10.16 -21.52 0.25
C PRO A 97 -11.21 -20.93 -0.68
N ASP A 98 -12.47 -20.97 -0.24
CA ASP A 98 -13.59 -20.34 -0.92
C ASP A 98 -13.38 -18.83 -1.18
N LYS A 99 -14.03 -18.31 -2.22
CA LYS A 99 -13.98 -16.87 -2.63
C LYS A 99 -14.27 -15.88 -1.48
N LYS A 100 -15.01 -16.30 -0.44
CA LYS A 100 -15.29 -15.46 0.74
C LYS A 100 -14.05 -15.08 1.57
N TYR A 101 -12.94 -15.81 1.39
CA TYR A 101 -11.65 -15.53 2.05
C TYR A 101 -10.66 -14.77 1.15
N TRP A 102 -11.09 -14.38 -0.06
CA TRP A 102 -10.25 -13.67 -1.00
C TRP A 102 -10.39 -12.15 -0.80
N GLU A 103 -9.25 -11.47 -0.75
CA GLU A 103 -9.18 -10.02 -0.75
C GLU A 103 -8.16 -9.54 -1.79
N ALA A 104 -8.34 -8.30 -2.25
CA ALA A 104 -7.34 -7.66 -3.09
C ALA A 104 -6.12 -7.30 -2.21
N GLY A 105 -4.94 -7.75 -2.62
CA GLY A 105 -3.71 -7.62 -1.85
C GLY A 105 -2.60 -6.86 -2.57
N GLY A 106 -1.45 -6.77 -1.92
CA GLY A 106 -0.30 -6.04 -2.44
C GLY A 106 -0.61 -4.56 -2.67
N ASN A 107 -0.20 -4.05 -3.82
CA ASN A 107 -0.40 -2.65 -4.18
C ASN A 107 -1.88 -2.24 -4.34
N CYS A 108 -2.82 -3.20 -4.45
CA CYS A 108 -4.24 -2.90 -4.46
C CYS A 108 -4.68 -2.22 -3.16
N ASN A 109 -4.10 -2.60 -2.02
CA ASN A 109 -4.41 -2.00 -0.72
C ASN A 109 -4.16 -0.48 -0.72
N MET A 110 -2.98 -0.09 -1.21
CA MET A 110 -2.60 1.33 -1.32
C MET A 110 -3.51 2.06 -2.32
N ALA A 111 -3.77 1.47 -3.48
CA ALA A 111 -4.60 2.09 -4.52
C ALA A 111 -6.05 2.28 -4.06
N ILE A 112 -6.65 1.28 -3.40
CA ILE A 112 -8.01 1.35 -2.84
C ILE A 112 -8.08 2.42 -1.74
N ALA A 113 -7.12 2.44 -0.83
CA ALA A 113 -7.06 3.45 0.23
C ALA A 113 -6.95 4.87 -0.36
N ALA A 114 -6.06 5.06 -1.34
CA ALA A 114 -5.88 6.36 -2.01
C ALA A 114 -7.16 6.81 -2.74
N LYS A 115 -7.83 5.88 -3.43
CA LYS A 115 -9.11 6.15 -4.11
C LYS A 115 -10.20 6.56 -3.12
N ARG A 116 -10.32 5.87 -1.99
CA ARG A 116 -11.28 6.18 -0.93
C ARG A 116 -11.01 7.52 -0.24
N LEU A 117 -9.77 8.01 -0.29
CA LEU A 117 -9.39 9.38 0.09
C LEU A 117 -9.68 10.42 -1.00
N GLY A 118 -10.18 10.03 -2.17
CA GLY A 118 -10.55 10.89 -3.29
C GLY A 118 -9.44 11.18 -4.29
N LEU A 119 -8.35 10.38 -4.30
CA LEU A 119 -7.29 10.47 -5.30
C LEU A 119 -7.66 9.67 -6.57
N CYS A 120 -7.16 10.13 -7.72
CA CYS A 120 -7.23 9.39 -8.97
C CYS A 120 -6.07 8.40 -9.04
N CYS A 121 -6.38 7.09 -9.11
CA CYS A 121 -5.39 6.03 -9.02
C CYS A 121 -5.37 5.14 -10.25
N VAL A 122 -4.19 4.62 -10.59
CA VAL A 122 -3.98 3.56 -11.57
C VAL A 122 -3.01 2.53 -10.99
N THR A 123 -3.25 1.25 -11.22
CA THR A 123 -2.30 0.19 -10.89
C THR A 123 -1.54 -0.22 -12.15
N ILE A 124 -0.21 -0.34 -12.03
CA ILE A 124 0.67 -0.89 -13.07
C ILE A 124 1.15 -2.24 -12.57
N GLY A 125 0.64 -3.30 -13.16
CA GLY A 125 0.95 -4.66 -12.74
C GLY A 125 0.32 -5.65 -13.69
N HIS A 126 0.42 -6.92 -13.38
CA HIS A 126 -0.16 -7.97 -14.21
C HIS A 126 -0.94 -8.96 -13.36
N VAL A 127 -2.04 -9.43 -13.91
CA VAL A 127 -2.85 -10.52 -13.35
C VAL A 127 -3.04 -11.59 -14.41
N GLY A 128 -3.19 -12.84 -13.97
CA GLY A 128 -3.46 -13.96 -14.87
C GLY A 128 -4.87 -13.93 -15.45
N ASN A 129 -5.08 -14.73 -16.48
CA ASN A 129 -6.40 -14.90 -17.11
C ASN A 129 -7.12 -16.11 -16.50
N GLU A 130 -7.38 -16.03 -15.20
CA GLU A 130 -8.01 -17.08 -14.39
C GLU A 130 -8.86 -16.46 -13.27
N ILE A 131 -9.59 -17.29 -12.52
CA ILE A 131 -10.60 -16.83 -11.56
C ILE A 131 -10.10 -15.82 -10.50
N TYR A 132 -8.82 -15.88 -10.13
CA TYR A 132 -8.23 -14.94 -9.17
C TYR A 132 -7.92 -13.60 -9.83
N GLY A 133 -7.45 -13.64 -11.10
CA GLY A 133 -7.25 -12.44 -11.92
C GLY A 133 -8.57 -11.71 -12.19
N ASP A 134 -9.61 -12.44 -12.60
CA ASP A 134 -10.96 -11.89 -12.79
C ASP A 134 -11.48 -11.24 -11.50
N PHE A 135 -11.32 -11.94 -10.35
CA PHE A 135 -11.72 -11.40 -9.05
C PHE A 135 -11.01 -10.08 -8.72
N LEU A 136 -9.69 -10.04 -8.95
CA LEU A 136 -8.88 -8.86 -8.62
C LEU A 136 -9.24 -7.66 -9.50
N LEU A 137 -9.43 -7.90 -10.80
CA LEU A 137 -9.87 -6.87 -11.75
C LEU A 137 -11.28 -6.36 -11.43
N ASP A 138 -12.21 -7.25 -11.06
CA ASP A 138 -13.55 -6.87 -10.62
C ASP A 138 -13.49 -5.93 -9.40
N VAL A 139 -12.68 -6.27 -8.39
CA VAL A 139 -12.51 -5.42 -7.19
C VAL A 139 -11.94 -4.05 -7.53
N LEU A 140 -10.90 -3.99 -8.37
CA LEU A 140 -10.30 -2.72 -8.79
C LEU A 140 -11.28 -1.88 -9.62
N HIS A 141 -12.02 -2.51 -10.53
CA HIS A 141 -13.05 -1.85 -11.32
C HIS A 141 -14.19 -1.28 -10.46
N ASP A 142 -14.67 -2.04 -9.47
CA ASP A 142 -15.73 -1.60 -8.55
C ASP A 142 -15.29 -0.39 -7.70
N GLU A 143 -14.00 -0.30 -7.37
CA GLU A 143 -13.40 0.88 -6.70
C GLU A 143 -13.08 2.02 -7.71
N GLY A 144 -13.29 1.81 -9.01
CA GLY A 144 -12.99 2.78 -10.06
C GLY A 144 -11.49 3.04 -10.22
N ILE A 145 -10.69 1.98 -10.17
CA ILE A 145 -9.24 1.99 -10.34
C ILE A 145 -8.90 1.26 -11.64
N ASP A 146 -8.24 1.96 -12.56
CA ASP A 146 -7.77 1.37 -13.81
C ASP A 146 -6.49 0.55 -13.60
N THR A 147 -6.28 -0.47 -14.44
CA THR A 147 -5.08 -1.31 -14.42
C THR A 147 -4.36 -1.23 -15.77
N VAL A 148 -3.05 -1.02 -15.72
CA VAL A 148 -2.16 -1.08 -16.88
C VAL A 148 -1.32 -2.34 -16.79
N GLY A 149 -1.47 -3.24 -17.76
CA GLY A 149 -0.75 -4.52 -17.79
C GLY A 149 0.75 -4.35 -18.02
N MET A 150 1.53 -5.23 -17.41
CA MET A 150 2.97 -5.33 -17.64
C MET A 150 3.21 -6.25 -18.86
N ASN A 151 3.22 -5.64 -20.04
CA ASN A 151 3.46 -6.34 -21.31
C ASN A 151 4.62 -5.67 -22.06
N GLU A 152 5.31 -6.40 -22.93
CA GLU A 152 6.22 -5.79 -23.91
C GLU A 152 5.43 -5.32 -25.14
N ASP A 153 5.92 -4.22 -25.78
CA ASP A 153 5.36 -3.69 -27.03
C ASP A 153 5.76 -4.61 -28.22
N THR A 154 5.32 -5.85 -28.21
CA THR A 154 5.55 -6.78 -29.32
C THR A 154 4.22 -7.22 -29.89
N ASP A 155 4.11 -7.19 -31.24
CA ASP A 155 2.96 -7.74 -31.96
C ASP A 155 2.84 -9.28 -31.82
N VAL A 156 3.81 -9.90 -31.17
CA VAL A 156 3.86 -11.32 -30.84
C VAL A 156 3.34 -11.48 -29.42
N VAL A 157 2.18 -12.10 -29.27
CA VAL A 157 1.69 -12.58 -27.98
C VAL A 157 2.73 -13.60 -27.46
N ASP A 158 3.62 -13.15 -26.60
CA ASP A 158 4.64 -14.00 -26.04
C ASP A 158 3.94 -15.06 -25.19
N SER A 159 4.24 -16.33 -25.49
CA SER A 159 3.65 -17.47 -24.76
C SER A 159 3.96 -17.42 -23.25
N ALA A 160 4.99 -16.67 -22.85
CA ALA A 160 5.36 -16.48 -21.45
C ALA A 160 4.37 -15.58 -20.70
N SER A 161 3.84 -14.52 -21.33
CA SER A 161 2.80 -13.67 -20.70
C SER A 161 1.45 -14.40 -20.58
N ALA A 162 1.17 -15.34 -21.49
CA ALA A 162 -0.05 -16.14 -21.48
C ALA A 162 -0.08 -17.22 -20.37
N SER A 163 1.06 -17.52 -19.75
CA SER A 163 1.20 -18.54 -18.70
C SER A 163 1.29 -17.96 -17.27
N TYR A 164 1.26 -16.63 -17.11
CA TYR A 164 1.32 -16.01 -15.78
C TYR A 164 0.01 -16.26 -15.04
N GLU A 165 0.12 -16.80 -13.85
CA GLU A 165 -0.98 -16.95 -12.90
C GLU A 165 -0.92 -15.83 -11.85
N THR A 166 -2.08 -15.27 -11.51
CA THR A 166 -2.19 -14.25 -10.47
C THR A 166 -1.49 -14.70 -9.20
N LEU A 167 -0.69 -13.82 -8.61
CA LEU A 167 0.01 -14.09 -7.37
C LEU A 167 -1.01 -14.29 -6.23
N LEU A 168 -0.87 -15.39 -5.49
CA LEU A 168 -1.63 -15.67 -4.29
C LEU A 168 -0.72 -15.48 -3.07
N CYS A 169 -1.20 -14.70 -2.10
CA CYS A 169 -0.55 -14.54 -0.81
C CYS A 169 -1.46 -15.11 0.29
N TRP A 170 -1.01 -16.15 0.99
CA TRP A 170 -1.69 -16.63 2.19
C TRP A 170 -1.35 -15.72 3.36
N VAL A 171 -2.36 -15.00 3.84
CA VAL A 171 -2.31 -14.15 5.02
C VAL A 171 -2.85 -14.97 6.18
N LEU A 172 -1.97 -15.44 7.04
CA LEU A 172 -2.26 -16.43 8.07
C LEU A 172 -2.29 -15.74 9.44
N VAL A 173 -3.37 -15.93 10.17
CA VAL A 173 -3.58 -15.32 11.48
C VAL A 173 -3.66 -16.41 12.54
N ASP A 174 -2.78 -16.38 13.54
CA ASP A 174 -2.79 -17.33 14.64
C ASP A 174 -3.73 -16.89 15.79
N PRO A 175 -3.99 -17.74 16.80
CA PRO A 175 -4.86 -17.41 17.93
C PRO A 175 -4.37 -16.22 18.78
N LEU A 176 -3.08 -15.84 18.66
CA LEU A 176 -2.50 -14.68 19.33
C LEU A 176 -2.57 -13.42 18.46
N GLN A 177 -3.32 -13.46 17.35
CA GLN A 177 -3.45 -12.37 16.38
C GLN A 177 -2.12 -11.97 15.72
N ARG A 178 -1.14 -12.88 15.67
CA ARG A 178 0.09 -12.68 14.90
C ARG A 178 -0.10 -13.09 13.47
N HIS A 179 0.56 -12.39 12.55
CA HIS A 179 0.45 -12.65 11.11
C HIS A 179 1.64 -13.44 10.59
N GLY A 180 1.35 -14.33 9.65
CA GLY A 180 2.33 -14.99 8.79
C GLY A 180 1.94 -14.83 7.34
N PHE A 181 2.89 -14.50 6.49
CA PHE A 181 2.68 -14.37 5.06
C PHE A 181 3.42 -15.48 4.33
N CYS A 182 2.79 -16.06 3.32
CA CYS A 182 3.40 -17.10 2.51
C CYS A 182 2.89 -17.01 1.09
N SER A 183 3.79 -16.91 0.12
CA SER A 183 3.47 -16.86 -1.31
C SER A 183 4.44 -17.67 -2.14
N ARG A 184 4.12 -17.94 -3.40
CA ARG A 184 5.05 -18.60 -4.32
C ARG A 184 6.29 -17.75 -4.57
N ALA A 185 6.18 -16.44 -4.52
CA ALA A 185 7.30 -15.50 -4.68
C ALA A 185 8.40 -15.72 -3.63
N ASP A 186 8.04 -16.14 -2.40
CA ASP A 186 9.02 -16.43 -1.33
C ASP A 186 9.98 -17.58 -1.68
N PHE A 187 9.63 -18.43 -2.65
CA PHE A 187 10.38 -19.62 -3.05
C PHE A 187 10.89 -19.55 -4.48
N SER A 188 10.59 -18.48 -5.21
CA SER A 188 11.13 -18.24 -6.55
C SER A 188 12.59 -17.79 -6.48
N LYS A 189 13.39 -18.27 -7.43
CA LYS A 189 14.78 -17.82 -7.59
C LYS A 189 14.91 -16.59 -8.46
N GLU A 190 13.92 -16.34 -9.29
CA GLU A 190 13.89 -15.25 -10.27
C GLU A 190 12.60 -14.46 -10.14
N PRO A 191 12.61 -13.17 -10.50
CA PRO A 191 11.39 -12.37 -10.56
C PRO A 191 10.35 -12.96 -11.51
N ALA A 192 9.08 -12.78 -11.22
CA ALA A 192 7.97 -13.33 -12.00
C ALA A 192 8.01 -12.91 -13.49
N PHE A 193 8.47 -11.69 -13.77
CA PHE A 193 8.62 -11.13 -15.12
C PHE A 193 10.08 -11.04 -15.55
N SER A 194 10.92 -12.06 -15.24
CA SER A 194 12.34 -12.08 -15.60
C SER A 194 12.59 -12.02 -17.11
N TRP A 195 11.60 -12.40 -17.93
CA TRP A 195 11.62 -12.30 -19.38
C TRP A 195 11.47 -10.86 -19.91
N MET A 196 10.92 -9.94 -19.14
CA MET A 196 10.77 -8.52 -19.55
C MET A 196 12.11 -7.80 -19.53
N SER A 197 12.46 -7.17 -20.63
CA SER A 197 13.70 -6.40 -20.80
C SER A 197 13.50 -4.88 -20.75
N LYS A 198 12.30 -4.40 -21.03
CA LYS A 198 11.97 -2.96 -21.12
C LYS A 198 10.54 -2.67 -20.69
N LEU A 199 10.30 -1.42 -20.28
CA LEU A 199 8.96 -0.91 -20.00
C LEU A 199 8.19 -0.65 -21.30
N SER A 200 6.94 -1.10 -21.35
CA SER A 200 6.06 -0.83 -22.49
C SER A 200 5.72 0.66 -22.59
N ARG A 201 5.17 1.05 -23.75
CA ARG A 201 4.69 2.41 -23.99
C ARG A 201 3.55 2.78 -23.03
N GLU A 202 2.65 1.84 -22.74
CA GLU A 202 1.51 2.00 -21.85
C GLU A 202 1.98 2.26 -20.41
N VAL A 203 2.93 1.47 -19.92
CA VAL A 203 3.54 1.64 -18.59
C VAL A 203 4.22 3.01 -18.49
N LYS A 204 5.04 3.39 -19.48
CA LYS A 204 5.67 4.72 -19.52
C LYS A 204 4.64 5.84 -19.54
N MET A 205 3.53 5.68 -20.29
CA MET A 205 2.46 6.67 -20.34
C MET A 205 1.77 6.82 -18.99
N ALA A 206 1.48 5.70 -18.29
CA ALA A 206 0.89 5.72 -16.95
C ALA A 206 1.80 6.44 -15.95
N ILE A 207 3.10 6.13 -15.93
CA ILE A 207 4.08 6.83 -15.09
C ILE A 207 4.11 8.33 -15.42
N ARG A 208 4.19 8.70 -16.70
CA ARG A 208 4.26 10.10 -17.15
C ARG A 208 3.03 10.92 -16.75
N LYS A 209 1.83 10.32 -16.79
CA LYS A 209 0.57 10.98 -16.42
C LYS A 209 0.36 11.08 -14.90
N SER A 210 1.14 10.37 -14.09
CA SER A 210 0.97 10.31 -12.64
C SER A 210 1.78 11.38 -11.91
N LYS A 211 1.24 11.93 -10.81
CA LYS A 211 1.97 12.83 -9.91
C LYS A 211 2.94 12.05 -9.03
N ILE A 212 2.52 10.85 -8.59
CA ILE A 212 3.30 9.95 -7.74
C ILE A 212 3.36 8.58 -8.41
N LEU A 213 4.56 7.97 -8.41
CA LEU A 213 4.79 6.55 -8.63
C LEU A 213 5.13 5.92 -7.29
N PHE A 214 4.27 5.01 -6.82
CA PHE A 214 4.53 4.22 -5.62
C PHE A 214 5.14 2.88 -5.99
N CYS A 215 6.27 2.58 -5.37
CA CYS A 215 6.97 1.31 -5.47
C CYS A 215 7.20 0.75 -4.06
N ASN A 216 7.16 -0.57 -3.94
CA ASN A 216 7.53 -1.26 -2.69
C ASN A 216 8.56 -2.36 -2.93
N GLY A 217 9.13 -2.88 -1.86
CA GLY A 217 10.15 -3.93 -1.94
C GLY A 217 9.66 -5.21 -2.61
N TYR A 218 8.38 -5.52 -2.55
CA TYR A 218 7.80 -6.68 -3.22
C TYR A 218 7.79 -6.56 -4.75
N GLY A 219 7.95 -5.36 -5.30
CA GLY A 219 8.14 -5.18 -6.74
C GLY A 219 9.37 -5.91 -7.29
N PHE A 220 10.37 -6.20 -6.43
CA PHE A 220 11.55 -6.99 -6.80
C PHE A 220 11.28 -8.50 -6.91
N ASP A 221 10.15 -8.98 -6.39
CA ASP A 221 9.71 -10.36 -6.59
C ASP A 221 9.12 -10.55 -8.01
N GLU A 222 8.68 -9.48 -8.65
CA GLU A 222 8.06 -9.50 -9.97
C GLU A 222 8.99 -8.98 -11.08
N LEU A 223 9.72 -7.90 -10.82
CA LEU A 223 10.52 -7.18 -11.82
C LEU A 223 12.01 -7.37 -11.57
N SER A 224 12.78 -7.56 -12.64
CA SER A 224 14.23 -7.58 -12.55
C SER A 224 14.76 -6.25 -11.99
N PRO A 225 15.90 -6.26 -11.26
CA PRO A 225 16.50 -5.03 -10.73
C PRO A 225 16.75 -3.96 -11.81
N SER A 226 17.12 -4.34 -13.02
CA SER A 226 17.32 -3.42 -14.14
C SER A 226 16.02 -2.78 -14.63
N LEU A 227 14.93 -3.54 -14.66
CA LEU A 227 13.64 -3.04 -15.11
C LEU A 227 13.01 -2.08 -14.10
N ILE A 228 13.10 -2.41 -12.80
CA ILE A 228 12.57 -1.54 -11.74
C ILE A 228 13.38 -0.23 -11.62
N ILE A 229 14.71 -0.28 -11.85
CA ILE A 229 15.55 0.92 -12.00
C ILE A 229 15.09 1.77 -13.19
N SER A 230 14.80 1.13 -14.34
CA SER A 230 14.32 1.85 -15.53
C SER A 230 13.00 2.58 -15.26
N ALA A 231 12.13 2.02 -14.41
CA ALA A 231 10.90 2.71 -14.01
C ALA A 231 11.19 3.91 -13.11
N LEU A 232 12.11 3.76 -12.14
CA LEU A 232 12.58 4.85 -11.28
C LEU A 232 13.18 5.99 -12.12
N ASP A 233 14.13 5.68 -12.99
CA ASP A 233 14.82 6.68 -13.83
C ASP A 233 13.83 7.42 -14.75
N TYR A 234 12.90 6.68 -15.36
CA TYR A 234 11.88 7.28 -16.21
C TYR A 234 10.91 8.17 -15.39
N ALA A 235 10.51 7.76 -14.20
CA ALA A 235 9.68 8.60 -13.33
C ALA A 235 10.39 9.92 -12.98
N VAL A 236 11.68 9.85 -12.66
CA VAL A 236 12.52 11.02 -12.39
C VAL A 236 12.62 11.93 -13.62
N GLU A 237 12.88 11.36 -14.81
CA GLU A 237 12.98 12.07 -16.09
C GLU A 237 11.71 12.85 -16.41
N VAL A 238 10.52 12.24 -16.21
CA VAL A 238 9.23 12.87 -16.55
C VAL A 238 8.64 13.70 -15.40
N GLY A 239 9.39 13.92 -14.32
CA GLY A 239 8.96 14.72 -13.16
C GLY A 239 7.82 14.07 -12.35
N THR A 240 7.73 12.75 -12.32
CA THR A 240 6.84 12.01 -11.42
C THR A 240 7.58 11.81 -10.09
N SER A 241 6.95 12.17 -8.97
CA SER A 241 7.54 11.94 -7.64
C SER A 241 7.54 10.46 -7.31
N VAL A 242 8.64 9.95 -6.78
CA VAL A 242 8.77 8.53 -6.43
C VAL A 242 8.60 8.35 -4.93
N PHE A 243 7.66 7.49 -4.54
CA PHE A 243 7.44 7.02 -3.18
C PHE A 243 7.93 5.59 -3.08
N PHE A 244 8.76 5.30 -2.09
CA PHE A 244 9.31 3.98 -1.91
C PHE A 244 9.12 3.46 -0.48
N ASP A 245 8.53 2.28 -0.37
CA ASP A 245 8.41 1.51 0.87
C ASP A 245 9.18 0.19 0.70
N PRO A 246 10.42 0.06 1.24
CA PRO A 246 11.21 -1.15 1.10
C PRO A 246 10.55 -2.38 1.74
N GLY A 247 9.69 -2.16 2.75
CA GLY A 247 9.05 -3.23 3.49
C GLY A 247 10.04 -4.25 4.05
N PRO A 248 9.57 -5.45 4.40
CA PRO A 248 10.43 -6.53 4.88
C PRO A 248 11.50 -6.97 3.84
N ARG A 249 11.24 -6.72 2.53
CA ARG A 249 12.20 -7.03 1.46
C ARG A 249 13.46 -6.16 1.51
N GLY A 250 13.40 -4.97 2.11
CA GLY A 250 14.56 -4.09 2.25
C GLY A 250 15.77 -4.78 2.87
N LYS A 251 15.56 -5.58 3.92
CA LYS A 251 16.62 -6.37 4.56
C LYS A 251 17.20 -7.44 3.64
N SER A 252 16.37 -8.21 2.95
CA SER A 252 16.86 -9.27 2.04
C SER A 252 17.57 -8.67 0.82
N LEU A 253 17.08 -7.56 0.28
CA LEU A 253 17.70 -6.86 -0.84
C LEU A 253 19.06 -6.26 -0.46
N SER A 254 19.23 -5.78 0.79
CA SER A 254 20.50 -5.20 1.27
C SER A 254 21.64 -6.22 1.36
N VAL A 255 21.33 -7.50 1.46
CA VAL A 255 22.29 -8.63 1.48
C VAL A 255 22.16 -9.53 0.25
N GLY A 256 21.32 -9.15 -0.71
CA GLY A 256 21.05 -9.89 -1.93
C GLY A 256 22.17 -9.80 -2.97
N THR A 257 21.82 -10.02 -4.25
CA THR A 257 22.81 -9.91 -5.35
C THR A 257 23.33 -8.46 -5.48
N PRO A 258 24.51 -8.26 -6.09
CA PRO A 258 25.03 -6.90 -6.34
C PRO A 258 24.05 -6.00 -7.11
N GLU A 259 23.27 -6.57 -8.03
CA GLU A 259 22.23 -5.87 -8.80
C GLU A 259 21.07 -5.43 -7.89
N GLN A 260 20.61 -6.31 -7.00
CA GLN A 260 19.57 -6.01 -6.01
C GLN A 260 20.02 -4.94 -5.03
N GLN A 261 21.23 -5.05 -4.50
CA GLN A 261 21.81 -4.03 -3.59
C GLN A 261 21.92 -2.67 -4.28
N ARG A 262 22.38 -2.64 -5.54
CA ARG A 262 22.46 -1.40 -6.33
C ARG A 262 21.08 -0.78 -6.54
N ALA A 263 20.10 -1.59 -6.93
CA ALA A 263 18.75 -1.11 -7.16
C ALA A 263 18.09 -0.59 -5.88
N LEU A 264 18.23 -1.30 -4.77
CA LEU A 264 17.80 -0.80 -3.46
C LEU A 264 18.46 0.54 -3.13
N GLY A 265 19.79 0.64 -3.30
CA GLY A 265 20.55 1.87 -3.06
C GLY A 265 20.05 3.04 -3.91
N GLN A 266 19.72 2.82 -5.19
CA GLN A 266 19.12 3.84 -6.05
C GLN A 266 17.75 4.29 -5.55
N PHE A 267 16.87 3.37 -5.17
CA PHE A 267 15.57 3.74 -4.60
C PHE A 267 15.71 4.53 -3.31
N LEU A 268 16.61 4.12 -2.39
CA LEU A 268 16.85 4.83 -1.14
C LEU A 268 17.41 6.25 -1.35
N THR A 269 18.14 6.50 -2.45
CA THR A 269 18.73 7.81 -2.71
C THR A 269 17.93 8.69 -3.66
N MET A 270 17.19 8.10 -4.59
CA MET A 270 16.50 8.83 -5.67
C MET A 270 14.99 9.00 -5.44
N SER A 271 14.41 8.35 -4.44
CA SER A 271 13.00 8.54 -4.09
C SER A 271 12.76 9.90 -3.43
N ASP A 272 11.64 10.54 -3.77
CA ASP A 272 11.20 11.80 -3.16
C ASP A 272 10.70 11.58 -1.73
N VAL A 273 10.07 10.42 -1.47
CA VAL A 273 9.54 10.03 -0.15
C VAL A 273 9.91 8.59 0.15
N LEU A 274 10.53 8.38 1.31
CA LEU A 274 10.81 7.05 1.86
C LEU A 274 9.84 6.76 3.01
N LEU A 275 9.30 5.55 3.03
CA LEU A 275 8.35 5.10 4.05
C LEU A 275 8.87 3.77 4.63
N LEU A 276 9.11 3.75 5.93
CA LEU A 276 9.69 2.59 6.60
C LEU A 276 9.00 2.38 7.95
N THR A 277 9.04 1.16 8.45
CA THR A 277 8.85 0.92 9.89
C THR A 277 10.14 1.25 10.66
N SER A 278 10.06 1.37 12.00
CA SER A 278 11.25 1.52 12.85
C SER A 278 12.26 0.39 12.63
N ASP A 279 11.79 -0.86 12.56
CA ASP A 279 12.63 -2.03 12.39
C ASP A 279 13.32 -2.06 11.01
N GLU A 280 12.61 -1.62 9.95
CA GLU A 280 13.15 -1.49 8.61
C GLU A 280 14.22 -0.38 8.56
N ALA A 281 13.95 0.77 9.18
CA ALA A 281 14.90 1.87 9.27
C ALA A 281 16.17 1.45 10.02
N GLU A 282 16.03 0.77 11.16
CA GLU A 282 17.15 0.20 11.91
C GLU A 282 17.92 -0.82 11.07
N SER A 283 17.23 -1.73 10.40
CA SER A 283 17.85 -2.76 9.56
C SER A 283 18.71 -2.18 8.42
N LEU A 284 18.29 -1.04 7.83
CA LEU A 284 18.98 -0.39 6.71
C LEU A 284 20.09 0.58 7.15
N THR A 285 20.03 1.10 8.37
CA THR A 285 20.96 2.12 8.86
C THR A 285 21.89 1.63 9.98
N GLY A 286 21.48 0.59 10.70
CA GLY A 286 22.12 0.13 11.93
C GLY A 286 21.83 1.03 13.15
N ILE A 287 20.89 1.97 13.05
CA ILE A 287 20.57 2.96 14.08
C ILE A 287 19.20 2.64 14.69
N GLY A 288 19.16 2.33 15.99
CA GLY A 288 17.94 1.94 16.69
C GLY A 288 16.98 3.09 16.99
N ASN A 289 17.45 4.35 17.10
CA ASN A 289 16.58 5.50 17.25
C ASN A 289 15.93 5.85 15.90
N PRO A 290 14.59 5.81 15.76
CA PRO A 290 13.91 6.00 14.49
C PRO A 290 14.05 7.42 13.92
N ILE A 291 14.25 8.45 14.76
CA ILE A 291 14.52 9.82 14.29
C ILE A 291 15.90 9.87 13.64
N LEU A 292 16.92 9.38 14.35
CA LEU A 292 18.30 9.38 13.84
C LEU A 292 18.47 8.49 12.62
N ALA A 293 17.80 7.33 12.58
CA ALA A 293 17.77 6.45 11.41
C ALA A 293 17.14 7.17 10.20
N GLY A 294 16.02 7.86 10.41
CA GLY A 294 15.36 8.62 9.36
C GLY A 294 16.19 9.83 8.89
N GLN A 295 16.89 10.53 9.78
CA GLN A 295 17.82 11.59 9.43
C GLN A 295 19.00 11.09 8.58
N GLU A 296 19.54 9.92 8.94
CA GLU A 296 20.62 9.28 8.17
C GLU A 296 20.15 8.91 6.75
N LEU A 297 18.94 8.36 6.61
CA LEU A 297 18.36 8.07 5.29
C LEU A 297 18.12 9.35 4.48
N LEU A 298 17.62 10.41 5.13
CA LEU A 298 17.42 11.70 4.48
C LEU A 298 18.75 12.31 4.02
N ARG A 299 19.79 12.22 4.86
CA ARG A 299 21.14 12.72 4.55
C ARG A 299 21.78 12.01 3.36
N LYS A 300 21.55 10.70 3.23
CA LYS A 300 22.01 9.90 2.08
C LYS A 300 21.19 10.14 0.82
N GLY A 301 19.95 10.61 0.95
CA GLY A 301 19.05 10.87 -0.15
C GLY A 301 19.51 12.02 -1.02
N MET A 302 19.50 11.82 -2.34
CA MET A 302 19.82 12.87 -3.33
C MET A 302 18.59 13.71 -3.71
N ARG A 303 17.42 13.08 -3.70
CA ARG A 303 16.14 13.71 -4.05
C ARG A 303 15.15 13.70 -2.90
N THR A 304 15.46 13.00 -1.80
CA THR A 304 14.54 12.71 -0.71
C THR A 304 14.10 13.99 0.00
N LYS A 305 12.81 14.24 -0.02
CA LYS A 305 12.15 15.36 0.65
C LYS A 305 11.64 14.98 2.02
N TRP A 306 11.10 13.75 2.12
CA TRP A 306 10.52 13.21 3.35
C TRP A 306 11.01 11.79 3.60
N VAL A 307 11.36 11.52 4.85
CA VAL A 307 11.49 10.17 5.39
C VAL A 307 10.43 9.99 6.45
N ILE A 308 9.59 8.98 6.30
CA ILE A 308 8.52 8.67 7.25
C ILE A 308 8.84 7.37 7.95
N VAL A 309 8.84 7.40 9.28
CA VAL A 309 9.03 6.20 10.11
C VAL A 309 7.73 5.86 10.83
N LYS A 310 7.19 4.69 10.50
CA LYS A 310 5.98 4.11 11.08
C LYS A 310 6.35 3.31 12.33
N MET A 311 5.69 3.54 13.46
CA MET A 311 5.99 2.90 14.75
C MET A 311 4.77 2.18 15.34
N GLY A 312 3.85 1.72 14.47
CA GLY A 312 2.64 1.00 14.86
C GLY A 312 1.79 1.77 15.87
N SER A 313 1.50 1.16 17.01
CA SER A 313 0.68 1.77 18.07
C SER A 313 1.31 2.99 18.74
N LYS A 314 2.58 3.26 18.53
CA LYS A 314 3.27 4.47 19.03
C LYS A 314 3.01 5.67 18.13
N GLY A 315 2.71 5.47 16.85
CA GLY A 315 2.44 6.52 15.88
C GLY A 315 3.47 6.60 14.77
N SER A 316 3.82 7.82 14.35
CA SER A 316 4.71 8.02 13.22
C SER A 316 5.50 9.34 13.31
N ILE A 317 6.60 9.37 12.56
CA ILE A 317 7.51 10.52 12.46
C ILE A 317 7.68 10.84 10.99
N LEU A 318 7.68 12.11 10.62
CA LEU A 318 8.06 12.62 9.32
C LEU A 318 9.24 13.57 9.46
N ILE A 319 10.30 13.24 8.78
CA ILE A 319 11.58 13.97 8.80
C ILE A 319 11.76 14.63 7.43
N SER A 320 12.00 15.92 7.44
CA SER A 320 12.34 16.73 6.27
C SER A 320 13.66 17.46 6.51
N LEU A 321 14.19 18.13 5.50
CA LEU A 321 15.42 18.92 5.64
C LEU A 321 15.32 20.02 6.71
N SER A 322 14.13 20.59 6.93
CA SER A 322 13.93 21.74 7.81
C SER A 322 13.25 21.44 9.13
N SER A 323 12.56 20.29 9.25
CA SER A 323 11.71 20.01 10.40
C SER A 323 11.45 18.52 10.62
N ILE A 324 11.11 18.20 11.85
CA ILE A 324 10.63 16.88 12.26
C ILE A 324 9.20 17.05 12.77
N SER A 325 8.28 16.22 12.27
CA SER A 325 6.91 16.14 12.79
C SER A 325 6.69 14.78 13.43
N CYS A 326 6.10 14.78 14.62
CA CYS A 326 5.79 13.58 15.38
C CYS A 326 4.29 13.54 15.66
N ALA A 327 3.66 12.39 15.43
CA ALA A 327 2.25 12.21 15.68
C ALA A 327 1.99 10.85 16.37
N PRO A 328 1.47 10.85 17.61
CA PRO A 328 0.99 9.64 18.27
C PRO A 328 -0.12 8.96 17.46
N ALA A 329 -0.23 7.62 17.56
CA ALA A 329 -1.32 6.87 16.94
C ALA A 329 -2.67 7.14 17.61
N PHE A 330 -3.76 6.87 16.91
CA PHE A 330 -5.09 6.82 17.52
C PHE A 330 -5.27 5.51 18.28
N LYS A 331 -5.91 5.58 19.46
CA LYS A 331 -6.31 4.41 20.24
C LYS A 331 -7.52 3.75 19.61
N VAL A 332 -7.35 2.51 19.17
CA VAL A 332 -8.43 1.71 18.58
C VAL A 332 -8.38 0.28 19.14
N ASN A 333 -9.50 -0.43 19.00
CA ASN A 333 -9.52 -1.87 19.19
C ASN A 333 -9.01 -2.54 17.90
N VAL A 334 -7.81 -3.04 17.93
CA VAL A 334 -7.17 -3.68 16.78
C VAL A 334 -7.78 -5.06 16.56
N ILE A 335 -8.31 -5.28 15.36
CA ILE A 335 -8.80 -6.59 14.91
C ILE A 335 -7.74 -7.24 14.02
N ASP A 336 -7.20 -6.49 13.05
CA ASP A 336 -6.19 -6.96 12.11
C ASP A 336 -5.29 -5.80 11.67
N THR A 337 -4.02 -6.06 11.40
CA THR A 337 -3.06 -5.03 10.97
C THR A 337 -2.67 -5.13 9.49
N VAL A 338 -3.24 -6.09 8.76
CA VAL A 338 -3.00 -6.23 7.32
C VAL A 338 -3.50 -5.00 6.57
N GLY A 339 -2.71 -4.47 5.65
CA GLY A 339 -3.02 -3.28 4.86
C GLY A 339 -2.99 -1.93 5.60
N CYS A 340 -2.73 -1.91 6.93
CA CYS A 340 -2.60 -0.64 7.68
C CYS A 340 -1.46 0.21 7.15
N GLY A 341 -0.32 -0.42 6.82
CA GLY A 341 0.85 0.24 6.24
C GLY A 341 0.52 0.87 4.88
N ASP A 342 -0.12 0.11 4.00
CA ASP A 342 -0.50 0.56 2.65
C ASP A 342 -1.49 1.71 2.71
N SER A 343 -2.48 1.61 3.60
CA SER A 343 -3.48 2.66 3.84
C SER A 343 -2.85 3.93 4.41
N PHE A 344 -1.87 3.78 5.30
CA PHE A 344 -1.06 4.88 5.81
C PHE A 344 -0.30 5.58 4.68
N VAL A 345 0.35 4.83 3.77
CA VAL A 345 1.07 5.38 2.61
C VAL A 345 0.13 6.18 1.70
N ALA A 346 -1.08 5.69 1.47
CA ALA A 346 -2.10 6.40 0.69
C ALA A 346 -2.43 7.78 1.28
N ALA A 347 -2.51 7.86 2.61
CA ALA A 347 -2.75 9.14 3.30
C ALA A 347 -1.54 10.07 3.25
N ILE A 348 -0.30 9.55 3.27
CA ILE A 348 0.90 10.35 3.01
C ILE A 348 0.87 10.92 1.60
N ALA A 349 0.50 10.11 0.60
CA ALA A 349 0.35 10.58 -0.78
C ALA A 349 -0.71 11.69 -0.89
N PHE A 350 -1.85 11.53 -0.20
CA PHE A 350 -2.88 12.58 -0.10
C PHE A 350 -2.32 13.89 0.47
N GLY A 351 -1.62 13.82 1.61
CA GLY A 351 -1.01 15.00 2.23
C GLY A 351 0.02 15.68 1.34
N PHE A 352 0.86 14.90 0.66
CA PHE A 352 1.89 15.39 -0.27
C PHE A 352 1.26 16.12 -1.47
N ILE A 353 0.26 15.53 -2.13
CA ILE A 353 -0.41 16.11 -3.30
C ILE A 353 -1.15 17.40 -2.94
N HIS A 354 -1.76 17.44 -1.76
CA HIS A 354 -2.53 18.60 -1.29
C HIS A 354 -1.68 19.64 -0.53
N ASN A 355 -0.36 19.45 -0.45
CA ASN A 355 0.57 20.33 0.27
C ASN A 355 0.10 20.62 1.72
N LEU A 356 -0.33 19.57 2.42
CA LEU A 356 -0.75 19.70 3.82
C LEU A 356 0.46 19.91 4.73
N PRO A 357 0.31 20.61 5.88
CA PRO A 357 1.34 20.59 6.92
C PRO A 357 1.71 19.15 7.30
N THR A 358 2.99 18.90 7.56
CA THR A 358 3.49 17.54 7.80
C THR A 358 2.83 16.86 8.99
N VAL A 359 2.53 17.62 10.06
CA VAL A 359 1.82 17.10 11.23
C VAL A 359 0.35 16.73 10.90
N ASN A 360 -0.32 17.50 10.02
CA ASN A 360 -1.66 17.18 9.54
C ASN A 360 -1.65 15.92 8.67
N THR A 361 -0.64 15.81 7.81
CA THR A 361 -0.42 14.62 6.98
C THR A 361 -0.25 13.37 7.84
N LEU A 362 0.60 13.41 8.86
CA LEU A 362 0.77 12.30 9.80
C LEU A 362 -0.50 11.97 10.59
N ALA A 363 -1.25 12.99 11.02
CA ALA A 363 -2.50 12.77 11.75
C ALA A 363 -3.53 12.02 10.89
N ILE A 364 -3.68 12.41 9.61
CA ILE A 364 -4.54 11.70 8.67
C ILE A 364 -4.02 10.28 8.44
N ALA A 365 -2.71 10.11 8.21
CA ALA A 365 -2.12 8.81 7.94
C ALA A 365 -2.27 7.84 9.12
N ASN A 366 -2.05 8.31 10.35
CA ASN A 366 -2.29 7.52 11.55
C ASN A 366 -3.77 7.17 11.72
N ALA A 367 -4.69 8.08 11.37
CA ALA A 367 -6.14 7.82 11.44
C ALA A 367 -6.58 6.78 10.41
N VAL A 368 -6.05 6.86 9.17
CA VAL A 368 -6.37 5.91 8.09
C VAL A 368 -5.84 4.52 8.44
N GLY A 369 -4.59 4.40 8.89
CA GLY A 369 -4.00 3.13 9.32
C GLY A 369 -4.75 2.54 10.54
N ALA A 370 -5.09 3.36 11.54
CA ALA A 370 -5.84 2.91 12.71
C ALA A 370 -7.27 2.49 12.38
N ALA A 371 -7.97 3.21 11.49
CA ALA A 371 -9.31 2.84 11.04
C ALA A 371 -9.30 1.52 10.23
N THR A 372 -8.27 1.29 9.43
CA THR A 372 -8.06 0.01 8.72
C THR A 372 -7.84 -1.13 9.72
N ALA A 373 -7.09 -0.90 10.81
CA ALA A 373 -6.84 -1.90 11.86
C ALA A 373 -8.11 -2.35 12.61
N MET A 374 -9.20 -1.62 12.51
CA MET A 374 -10.50 -1.97 13.12
C MET A 374 -11.31 -2.96 12.27
N GLY A 375 -10.87 -3.25 11.04
CA GLY A 375 -11.44 -4.26 10.14
C GLY A 375 -10.64 -5.55 10.15
N CYS A 376 -11.12 -6.56 9.43
CA CYS A 376 -10.43 -7.83 9.23
C CYS A 376 -9.91 -7.91 7.80
N GLY A 377 -8.63 -8.13 7.62
CA GLY A 377 -7.97 -8.15 6.32
C GLY A 377 -7.82 -6.76 5.70
N ALA A 378 -7.35 -6.73 4.46
CA ALA A 378 -7.15 -5.52 3.67
C ALA A 378 -8.07 -5.49 2.44
N GLY A 379 -7.62 -4.95 1.31
CA GLY A 379 -8.43 -4.87 0.10
C GLY A 379 -9.74 -4.12 0.33
N ARG A 380 -10.87 -4.82 0.16
CA ARG A 380 -12.21 -4.22 0.36
C ARG A 380 -12.47 -3.76 1.79
N ASN A 381 -11.72 -4.25 2.77
CA ASN A 381 -11.84 -3.88 4.20
C ASN A 381 -10.98 -2.67 4.60
N VAL A 382 -10.19 -2.12 3.68
CA VAL A 382 -9.50 -0.84 3.90
C VAL A 382 -10.51 0.22 4.31
N ALA A 383 -10.16 1.03 5.30
CA ALA A 383 -11.05 2.03 5.88
C ALA A 383 -11.63 2.99 4.83
N ASN A 384 -12.90 3.31 4.96
CA ASN A 384 -13.54 4.37 4.19
C ASN A 384 -13.36 5.75 4.87
N LEU A 385 -13.66 6.80 4.11
CA LEU A 385 -13.46 8.18 4.58
C LEU A 385 -14.31 8.53 5.79
N GLU A 386 -15.53 7.98 5.93
CA GLU A 386 -16.40 8.22 7.08
C GLU A 386 -15.77 7.68 8.38
N GLN A 387 -15.28 6.45 8.36
CA GLN A 387 -14.59 5.83 9.50
C GLN A 387 -13.37 6.66 9.94
N VAL A 388 -12.58 7.14 8.97
CA VAL A 388 -11.43 8.01 9.24
C VAL A 388 -11.86 9.32 9.90
N ILE A 389 -12.90 9.97 9.38
CA ILE A 389 -13.44 11.23 9.92
C ILE A 389 -13.98 11.04 11.34
N GLU A 390 -14.70 9.95 11.59
CA GLU A 390 -15.24 9.62 12.92
C GLU A 390 -14.11 9.39 13.93
N LEU A 391 -13.09 8.62 13.54
CA LEU A 391 -11.93 8.36 14.39
C LEU A 391 -11.16 9.65 14.72
N MET A 392 -10.93 10.51 13.75
CA MET A 392 -10.27 11.80 13.98
C MET A 392 -11.09 12.69 14.92
N ARG A 393 -12.41 12.69 14.83
CA ARG A 393 -13.30 13.44 15.72
C ARG A 393 -13.33 12.91 17.14
N ALA A 394 -13.25 11.58 17.30
CA ALA A 394 -13.16 10.96 18.62
C ALA A 394 -11.91 11.39 19.40
N SER A 395 -10.87 11.84 18.69
CA SER A 395 -9.68 12.52 19.23
C SER A 395 -8.97 11.76 20.36
N ASN A 396 -8.91 10.43 20.26
CA ASN A 396 -8.30 9.60 21.28
C ASN A 396 -6.88 9.14 20.85
N LEU A 397 -5.86 9.91 21.22
CA LEU A 397 -4.45 9.61 20.91
C LEU A 397 -3.81 8.69 21.95
N ASN A 398 -2.91 7.85 21.49
CA ASN A 398 -2.02 7.03 22.32
C ASN A 398 -0.73 7.81 22.66
N GLU A 399 -0.87 8.86 23.46
CA GLU A 399 0.26 9.66 23.94
C GLU A 399 0.99 8.91 25.08
N ASP A 400 1.95 8.06 24.73
CA ASP A 400 2.87 7.44 25.69
C ASP A 400 3.98 8.46 26.01
N ALA A 401 3.78 9.23 27.07
CA ALA A 401 4.71 10.31 27.43
C ALA A 401 6.13 9.82 27.71
N THR A 402 6.28 8.63 28.28
CA THR A 402 7.60 8.04 28.57
C THR A 402 8.33 7.77 27.26
N PHE A 403 7.69 7.03 26.36
CA PHE A 403 8.25 6.72 25.04
C PHE A 403 8.64 7.98 24.25
N TRP A 404 7.73 8.96 24.17
CA TRP A 404 7.98 10.17 23.38
C TRP A 404 9.03 11.08 24.01
N ASN A 405 9.12 11.16 25.34
CA ASN A 405 10.18 11.93 26.01
C ASN A 405 11.55 11.28 25.77
N GLU A 406 11.67 9.96 25.99
CA GLU A 406 12.92 9.24 25.70
C GLU A 406 13.36 9.43 24.26
N LEU A 407 12.43 9.35 23.31
CA LEU A 407 12.73 9.48 21.88
C LEU A 407 13.19 10.89 21.50
N LEU A 408 12.66 11.92 22.16
CA LEU A 408 12.93 13.33 21.85
C LEU A 408 14.07 13.93 22.70
N ASP A 409 14.52 13.24 23.77
CA ASP A 409 15.63 13.69 24.62
C ASP A 409 17.02 13.46 24.02
N ASP A 410 17.14 12.55 23.03
CA ASP A 410 18.38 12.38 22.29
C ASP A 410 18.68 13.67 21.52
N ASN A 411 19.86 14.29 21.77
CA ASN A 411 20.37 15.52 21.17
C ASN A 411 20.04 15.65 19.68
N LEU A 412 18.81 16.10 19.40
CA LEU A 412 18.34 16.36 18.05
C LEU A 412 18.88 17.73 17.65
N ASP A 413 19.99 17.73 16.89
CA ASP A 413 20.62 18.94 16.42
C ASP A 413 19.61 19.90 15.78
N ALA A 414 19.33 21.00 16.48
CA ALA A 414 18.76 22.28 15.99
C ALA A 414 17.56 22.26 15.02
N GLN A 415 16.90 21.12 14.77
CA GLN A 415 15.70 21.09 13.91
C GLN A 415 14.44 21.45 14.69
N GLN A 416 13.54 22.18 14.05
CA GLN A 416 12.23 22.49 14.64
C GLN A 416 11.38 21.22 14.71
N ILE A 417 10.99 20.81 15.92
CA ILE A 417 10.14 19.64 16.16
C ILE A 417 8.70 20.10 16.35
N THR A 418 7.79 19.56 15.55
CA THR A 418 6.33 19.73 15.71
C THR A 418 5.74 18.44 16.24
N PHE A 419 5.07 18.50 17.38
CA PHE A 419 4.46 17.36 18.05
C PHE A 419 2.94 17.49 18.11
N LEU A 420 2.22 16.49 17.61
CA LEU A 420 0.76 16.41 17.75
C LEU A 420 0.39 16.00 19.17
N SER A 421 -0.40 16.78 19.86
CA SER A 421 -0.83 16.52 21.24
C SER A 421 -2.33 16.74 21.40
N LYS A 422 -2.95 16.08 22.40
CA LYS A 422 -4.35 16.32 22.77
C LYS A 422 -4.58 17.78 23.15
N THR A 423 -3.62 18.36 23.86
CA THR A 423 -3.70 19.74 24.34
C THR A 423 -2.49 20.54 23.89
N ALA A 424 -2.71 21.78 23.46
CA ALA A 424 -1.62 22.70 23.20
C ALA A 424 -1.08 23.20 24.55
N ILE A 425 0.02 22.62 25.02
CA ILE A 425 0.78 23.16 26.15
C ILE A 425 2.01 23.86 25.57
N ASN A 426 2.08 25.15 25.67
CA ASN A 426 3.28 25.91 25.33
C ASN A 426 4.38 25.54 26.33
N GLY A 427 5.24 24.60 25.96
CA GLY A 427 6.45 24.27 26.72
C GLY A 427 7.48 25.39 26.56
N SER A 428 8.29 25.58 27.59
CA SER A 428 9.35 26.61 27.65
C SER A 428 10.56 26.30 26.76
N ASN A 429 10.57 25.20 25.99
CA ASN A 429 11.65 24.84 25.06
C ASN A 429 11.35 25.37 23.66
N ASN A 430 12.18 26.28 23.19
CA ASN A 430 12.06 26.92 21.86
C ASN A 430 12.13 25.94 20.66
N GLN A 431 12.47 24.69 20.85
CA GLN A 431 12.62 23.70 19.78
C GLN A 431 11.38 22.79 19.59
N LEU A 432 10.57 22.57 20.62
CA LEU A 432 9.41 21.68 20.58
C LEU A 432 8.11 22.47 20.51
N HIS A 433 7.49 22.49 19.33
CA HIS A 433 6.19 23.11 19.11
C HIS A 433 5.07 22.07 19.21
N ARG A 434 4.22 22.15 20.24
CA ARG A 434 3.05 21.28 20.39
C ARG A 434 1.83 21.85 19.67
N VAL A 435 1.21 21.05 18.82
CA VAL A 435 0.02 21.42 18.07
C VAL A 435 -1.17 20.62 18.59
N ALA A 436 -2.26 21.30 18.93
CA ALA A 436 -3.46 20.65 19.45
C ALA A 436 -4.15 19.81 18.36
N LEU A 437 -4.50 18.56 18.69
CA LEU A 437 -5.20 17.65 17.79
C LEU A 437 -6.50 18.27 17.23
N GLN A 438 -7.29 18.97 18.05
CA GLN A 438 -8.53 19.62 17.58
C GLN A 438 -8.29 20.63 16.45
N LYS A 439 -7.20 21.39 16.50
CA LYS A 439 -6.81 22.30 15.41
C LYS A 439 -6.49 21.51 14.14
N VAL A 440 -5.63 20.49 14.25
CA VAL A 440 -5.23 19.63 13.13
C VAL A 440 -6.44 18.93 12.52
N VAL A 441 -7.36 18.41 13.35
CA VAL A 441 -8.60 17.76 12.90
C VAL A 441 -9.46 18.75 12.11
N SER A 442 -9.70 19.97 12.65
CA SER A 442 -10.55 20.94 11.96
C SER A 442 -10.00 21.34 10.59
N GLU A 443 -8.70 21.57 10.49
CA GLU A 443 -8.01 21.89 9.22
C GLU A 443 -8.05 20.73 8.23
N SER A 444 -7.79 19.50 8.70
CA SER A 444 -7.74 18.29 7.90
C SER A 444 -9.10 17.88 7.35
N LEU A 445 -10.16 17.97 8.16
CA LEU A 445 -11.52 17.61 7.76
C LEU A 445 -12.04 18.45 6.60
N CYS A 446 -11.69 19.73 6.54
CA CYS A 446 -12.06 20.59 5.41
C CYS A 446 -11.48 20.07 4.09
N LYS A 447 -10.23 19.62 4.10
CA LYS A 447 -9.55 19.10 2.92
C LYS A 447 -10.09 17.73 2.51
N LEU A 448 -10.26 16.81 3.46
CA LEU A 448 -10.81 15.47 3.23
C LEU A 448 -12.23 15.54 2.61
N LYS A 449 -13.09 16.42 3.12
CA LYS A 449 -14.43 16.60 2.56
C LYS A 449 -14.42 17.21 1.17
N SER A 450 -13.54 18.18 0.90
CA SER A 450 -13.46 18.83 -0.43
C SER A 450 -12.90 17.90 -1.50
N ALA A 451 -12.01 16.98 -1.16
CA ALA A 451 -11.49 15.97 -2.07
C ALA A 451 -12.59 14.98 -2.51
N ARG A 452 -13.46 14.57 -1.57
CA ARG A 452 -14.61 13.71 -1.88
C ARG A 452 -15.56 14.32 -2.93
N ILE A 453 -15.84 15.60 -2.84
CA ILE A 453 -16.74 16.28 -3.78
C ILE A 453 -16.15 16.29 -5.20
N LYS A 454 -14.84 16.46 -5.32
CA LYS A 454 -14.14 16.43 -6.61
C LYS A 454 -14.05 15.03 -7.23
N GLY A 455 -13.96 13.98 -6.40
CA GLY A 455 -13.93 12.59 -6.87
C GLY A 455 -15.29 12.02 -7.28
N ILE A 456 -16.40 12.69 -6.92
CA ILE A 456 -17.78 12.26 -7.23
C ILE A 456 -18.34 12.98 -8.48
N VAL A 457 -17.79 14.12 -8.87
CA VAL A 457 -18.22 14.85 -10.06
C VAL A 457 -17.43 14.34 -11.29
N PRO A 458 -18.05 13.64 -12.26
CA PRO A 458 -17.40 13.35 -13.54
C PRO A 458 -17.12 14.69 -14.24
N SER A 459 -15.88 14.90 -14.60
CA SER A 459 -15.45 16.05 -15.43
C SER A 459 -15.90 15.86 -16.87
#